data_2c11d010f9c3bbb2267a48d2ac203836
#
_entry.id   2c11d010f9c3bbb2267a48d2ac203836
#
_cell.length_a   1.000
_cell.length_b   1.000
_cell.length_c   1.000
_cell.angle_alpha   90.00
_cell.angle_beta   90.00
_cell.angle_gamma   90.00
#
_symmetry.space_group_name_H-M   'P 1'
#
loop_
_entity.id
_entity.type
_entity.pdbx_description
1 polymer ?
#
loop_
_entity_poly.entity_id
_entity_poly.type
_entity_poly.pdbx_seq_one_letter_code
_entity_poly.pdbx_strand_id
1 'polypeptide(L)'
;PTRGISIEERKKYKHRKADSMYGGRMIVYRFSLMREGGGPIVRALRYSLSCIRQFYWGCFAQEARQCDVMFISSTPPIQGAMAALIKKIRRIPLVYSLQDIFPDSLVGTGMAKKGGALWKVGRMIEDFTYRNADRIIVISEDFKRNIMAKGVPESKIEVIYNWVDETAIIPIPRNENPLFAEFGLDQNKFYVVYAGNLGSAQNIDILLEAANLLHDNSDIQFLVFGAEKQAEPYITKAKHMQLSNLKFLPLQPYEKVSCVYSLGDVAVVSCKQGFGDIAMPSKTWSIMSAGTAVLASFDRGTDMQY
;
A
#
# COMPACT_ATOMS: atom_id res chain seq x y z
N PRO A 1 -14.17 1.34 0.79
CA PRO A 1 -13.55 1.57 2.09
C PRO A 1 -14.43 2.52 2.89
N THR A 2 -14.69 2.18 4.15
CA THR A 2 -15.55 3.01 5.01
C THR A 2 -14.75 3.86 6.00
N ARG A 3 -13.43 3.69 6.06
CA ARG A 3 -12.53 4.56 6.81
C ARG A 3 -12.17 5.77 5.97
N GLY A 4 -12.32 6.97 6.54
CA GLY A 4 -11.94 8.23 5.89
C GLY A 4 -13.00 8.84 4.97
N ILE A 5 -14.14 8.18 4.69
CA ILE A 5 -15.21 8.76 3.90
C ILE A 5 -16.19 9.50 4.82
N SER A 6 -16.41 10.77 4.58
CA SER A 6 -17.37 11.60 5.33
C SER A 6 -18.81 11.08 5.21
N ILE A 7 -19.67 11.48 6.16
CA ILE A 7 -21.12 11.13 6.09
C ILE A 7 -21.77 11.69 4.83
N GLU A 8 -21.33 12.86 4.37
CA GLU A 8 -21.83 13.50 3.16
C GLU A 8 -21.43 12.74 1.89
N GLU A 9 -20.17 12.32 1.79
CA GLU A 9 -19.72 11.48 0.68
C GLU A 9 -20.45 10.14 0.65
N ARG A 10 -20.71 9.54 1.82
CA ARG A 10 -21.53 8.31 1.90
C ARG A 10 -22.94 8.52 1.38
N LYS A 11 -23.56 9.66 1.69
CA LYS A 11 -24.89 10.03 1.17
C LYS A 11 -24.85 10.21 -0.34
N LYS A 12 -23.82 10.87 -0.88
CA LYS A 12 -23.61 11.08 -2.32
C LYS A 12 -23.59 9.77 -3.11
N TYR A 13 -22.93 8.73 -2.56
CA TYR A 13 -22.77 7.44 -3.25
C TYR A 13 -23.84 6.39 -2.86
N LYS A 14 -24.72 6.67 -1.91
CA LYS A 14 -25.72 5.69 -1.42
C LYS A 14 -26.67 5.19 -2.52
N HIS A 15 -26.99 6.04 -3.48
CA HIS A 15 -27.92 5.75 -4.57
C HIS A 15 -27.27 5.71 -5.97
N ARG A 16 -25.97 6.03 -6.07
CA ARG A 16 -25.21 5.97 -7.32
C ARG A 16 -24.60 4.59 -7.51
N LYS A 17 -25.24 3.78 -8.35
CA LYS A 17 -24.74 2.44 -8.70
C LYS A 17 -23.67 2.49 -9.80
N ALA A 18 -23.72 3.46 -10.67
CA ALA A 18 -22.77 3.67 -11.74
C ALA A 18 -22.41 5.16 -11.89
N ASP A 19 -21.16 5.43 -12.23
CA ASP A 19 -20.66 6.76 -12.60
C ASP A 19 -19.83 6.65 -13.88
N SER A 20 -19.94 7.66 -14.74
CA SER A 20 -19.12 7.81 -15.93
C SER A 20 -18.01 8.84 -15.66
N MET A 21 -16.79 8.51 -16.03
CA MET A 21 -15.60 9.33 -15.85
C MET A 21 -14.80 9.43 -17.16
N TYR A 22 -13.92 10.40 -17.25
CA TYR A 22 -13.03 10.62 -18.41
C TYR A 22 -13.77 10.67 -19.76
N GLY A 23 -14.88 11.43 -19.80
CA GLY A 23 -15.69 11.58 -21.02
C GLY A 23 -16.38 10.29 -21.49
N GLY A 24 -16.76 9.42 -20.57
CA GLY A 24 -17.42 8.15 -20.87
C GLY A 24 -16.48 6.96 -21.11
N ARG A 25 -15.16 7.18 -21.12
CA ARG A 25 -14.19 6.10 -21.33
C ARG A 25 -14.07 5.15 -20.15
N MET A 26 -14.50 5.56 -18.95
CA MET A 26 -14.50 4.74 -17.75
C MET A 26 -15.88 4.75 -17.10
N ILE A 27 -16.48 3.58 -16.90
CA ILE A 27 -17.73 3.41 -16.16
C ILE A 27 -17.42 2.66 -14.87
N VAL A 28 -17.72 3.29 -13.74
CA VAL A 28 -17.46 2.75 -12.40
C VAL A 28 -18.74 2.19 -11.81
N TYR A 29 -18.81 0.88 -11.61
CA TYR A 29 -19.90 0.20 -10.91
C TYR A 29 -19.56 -0.01 -9.44
N ARG A 30 -20.44 0.40 -8.52
CA ARG A 30 -20.21 0.31 -7.07
C ARG A 30 -21.10 -0.73 -6.43
N PHE A 31 -20.48 -1.56 -5.62
CA PHE A 31 -21.16 -2.55 -4.79
C PHE A 31 -21.18 -2.11 -3.33
N SER A 32 -22.35 -2.25 -2.67
CA SER A 32 -22.42 -2.02 -1.23
C SER A 32 -21.69 -3.13 -0.50
N LEU A 33 -20.79 -2.75 0.42
CA LEU A 33 -20.07 -3.67 1.31
C LEU A 33 -20.65 -3.60 2.72
N MET A 34 -20.52 -4.70 3.46
CA MET A 34 -20.78 -4.70 4.91
C MET A 34 -19.90 -3.65 5.60
N ARG A 35 -20.37 -3.09 6.71
CA ARG A 35 -19.57 -2.19 7.55
C ARG A 35 -18.29 -2.90 8.00
N GLU A 36 -17.22 -2.13 8.12
CA GLU A 36 -15.95 -2.65 8.62
C GLU A 36 -16.08 -2.96 10.11
N GLY A 37 -15.94 -4.25 10.46
CA GLY A 37 -15.89 -4.71 11.84
C GLY A 37 -14.46 -4.95 12.29
N GLY A 38 -14.23 -4.91 13.61
CA GLY A 38 -12.88 -4.96 14.18
C GLY A 38 -12.21 -6.35 14.20
N GLY A 39 -12.90 -7.43 13.84
CA GLY A 39 -12.36 -8.79 13.96
C GLY A 39 -11.90 -9.39 12.61
N PRO A 40 -10.91 -10.32 12.62
CA PRO A 40 -10.43 -10.98 11.41
C PRO A 40 -11.51 -11.80 10.70
N ILE A 41 -12.42 -12.43 11.44
CA ILE A 41 -13.55 -13.22 10.89
C ILE A 41 -14.53 -12.32 10.13
N VAL A 42 -14.89 -11.17 10.71
CA VAL A 42 -15.80 -10.20 10.06
C VAL A 42 -15.16 -9.65 8.78
N ARG A 43 -13.87 -9.41 8.80
CA ARG A 43 -13.10 -9.01 7.62
C ARG A 43 -13.11 -10.08 6.53
N ALA A 44 -12.85 -11.35 6.89
CA ALA A 44 -12.87 -12.47 5.96
C ALA A 44 -14.27 -12.64 5.33
N LEU A 45 -15.34 -12.61 6.13
CA LEU A 45 -16.72 -12.68 5.65
C LEU A 45 -17.06 -11.54 4.70
N ARG A 46 -16.66 -10.32 5.03
CA ARG A 46 -16.85 -9.14 4.17
C ARG A 46 -16.17 -9.30 2.81
N TYR A 47 -14.92 -9.78 2.79
CA TYR A 47 -14.20 -10.02 1.52
C TYR A 47 -14.83 -11.16 0.72
N SER A 48 -15.22 -12.25 1.37
CA SER A 48 -15.87 -13.37 0.70
C SER A 48 -17.19 -12.96 0.05
N LEU A 49 -18.05 -12.23 0.77
CA LEU A 49 -19.31 -11.71 0.22
C LEU A 49 -19.08 -10.72 -0.92
N SER A 50 -18.04 -9.89 -0.83
CA SER A 50 -17.66 -9.00 -1.92
C SER A 50 -17.26 -9.79 -3.16
N CYS A 51 -16.42 -10.81 -3.01
CA CYS A 51 -15.97 -11.66 -4.10
C CYS A 51 -17.15 -12.44 -4.74
N ILE A 52 -18.09 -12.95 -3.94
CA ILE A 52 -19.29 -13.63 -4.47
C ILE A 52 -20.12 -12.67 -5.34
N ARG A 53 -20.34 -11.44 -4.89
CA ARG A 53 -21.08 -10.43 -5.67
C ARG A 53 -20.35 -10.06 -6.94
N GLN A 54 -19.03 -9.85 -6.88
CA GLN A 54 -18.20 -9.55 -8.06
C GLN A 54 -18.20 -10.73 -9.03
N PHE A 55 -18.12 -11.96 -8.53
CA PHE A 55 -18.20 -13.16 -9.34
C PHE A 55 -19.53 -13.26 -10.10
N TYR A 56 -20.66 -13.09 -9.39
CA TYR A 56 -21.98 -13.10 -10.01
C TYR A 56 -22.10 -12.02 -11.09
N TRP A 57 -21.69 -10.81 -10.77
CA TRP A 57 -21.72 -9.69 -11.71
C TRP A 57 -20.79 -9.93 -12.91
N GLY A 58 -19.58 -10.37 -12.68
CA GLY A 58 -18.60 -10.68 -13.73
C GLY A 58 -19.03 -11.80 -14.67
N CYS A 59 -19.84 -12.77 -14.18
CA CYS A 59 -20.36 -13.85 -15.02
C CYS A 59 -21.64 -13.47 -15.78
N PHE A 60 -22.54 -12.70 -15.17
CA PHE A 60 -23.92 -12.60 -15.65
C PHE A 60 -24.38 -11.19 -16.04
N ALA A 61 -23.71 -10.12 -15.58
CA ALA A 61 -24.10 -8.76 -15.95
C ALA A 61 -23.88 -8.49 -17.44
N GLN A 62 -24.78 -7.75 -18.02
CA GLN A 62 -24.72 -7.39 -19.45
C GLN A 62 -23.47 -6.59 -19.77
N GLU A 63 -23.12 -5.65 -18.91
CA GLU A 63 -21.93 -4.81 -19.06
C GLU A 63 -20.64 -5.62 -19.00
N ALA A 64 -20.59 -6.61 -18.08
CA ALA A 64 -19.44 -7.50 -18.00
C ALA A 64 -19.33 -8.40 -19.26
N ARG A 65 -20.44 -8.70 -19.92
CA ARG A 65 -20.43 -9.51 -21.14
C ARG A 65 -19.79 -8.81 -22.34
N GLN A 66 -19.69 -7.49 -22.30
CA GLN A 66 -19.07 -6.70 -23.37
C GLN A 66 -17.56 -6.52 -23.18
N CYS A 67 -16.99 -7.05 -22.09
CA CYS A 67 -15.55 -6.93 -21.82
C CYS A 67 -14.78 -7.98 -22.59
N ASP A 68 -13.71 -7.55 -23.28
CA ASP A 68 -12.79 -8.39 -24.05
C ASP A 68 -11.64 -8.94 -23.20
N VAL A 69 -11.31 -8.25 -22.09
CA VAL A 69 -10.23 -8.61 -21.16
C VAL A 69 -10.63 -8.27 -19.73
N MET A 70 -10.15 -9.06 -18.79
CA MET A 70 -10.33 -8.83 -17.36
C MET A 70 -9.00 -8.47 -16.73
N PHE A 71 -8.94 -7.29 -16.10
CA PHE A 71 -7.81 -6.83 -15.28
C PHE A 71 -8.22 -6.87 -13.82
N ILE A 72 -7.42 -7.52 -12.95
CA ILE A 72 -7.74 -7.67 -11.54
C ILE A 72 -6.50 -7.47 -10.66
N SER A 73 -6.65 -6.75 -9.55
CA SER A 73 -5.60 -6.59 -8.55
C SER A 73 -5.58 -7.74 -7.55
N SER A 74 -4.42 -8.02 -6.95
CA SER A 74 -4.21 -9.08 -5.95
C SER A 74 -4.87 -8.82 -4.59
N THR A 75 -5.45 -7.67 -4.36
CA THR A 75 -5.99 -7.29 -3.04
C THR A 75 -7.51 -7.18 -3.05
N PRO A 76 -8.24 -8.03 -2.30
CA PRO A 76 -7.77 -9.12 -1.42
C PRO A 76 -7.33 -10.37 -2.19
N PRO A 77 -6.46 -11.22 -1.62
CA PRO A 77 -5.83 -12.35 -2.35
C PRO A 77 -6.79 -13.33 -3.03
N ILE A 78 -7.95 -13.58 -2.44
CA ILE A 78 -8.99 -14.48 -3.01
C ILE A 78 -9.57 -13.93 -4.35
N GLN A 79 -9.36 -12.65 -4.64
CA GLN A 79 -9.90 -12.00 -5.83
C GLN A 79 -9.29 -12.56 -7.11
N GLY A 80 -8.02 -12.96 -7.08
CA GLY A 80 -7.36 -13.62 -8.21
C GLY A 80 -7.99 -14.96 -8.54
N ALA A 81 -8.30 -15.80 -7.53
CA ALA A 81 -8.96 -17.08 -7.73
C ALA A 81 -10.40 -16.90 -8.26
N MET A 82 -11.13 -15.90 -7.75
CA MET A 82 -12.45 -15.53 -8.28
C MET A 82 -12.36 -15.14 -9.76
N ALA A 83 -11.40 -14.31 -10.12
CA ALA A 83 -11.19 -13.90 -11.51
C ALA A 83 -10.84 -15.10 -12.42
N ALA A 84 -10.02 -16.01 -11.94
CA ALA A 84 -9.69 -17.25 -12.65
C ALA A 84 -10.94 -18.13 -12.93
N LEU A 85 -11.88 -18.16 -12.00
CA LEU A 85 -13.17 -18.85 -12.20
C LEU A 85 -14.05 -18.12 -13.24
N ILE A 86 -14.14 -16.78 -13.16
CA ILE A 86 -14.86 -15.97 -14.16
C ILE A 86 -14.25 -16.20 -15.55
N LYS A 87 -12.92 -16.18 -15.67
CA LYS A 87 -12.23 -16.48 -16.93
C LYS A 87 -12.65 -17.83 -17.51
N LYS A 88 -12.69 -18.88 -16.70
CA LYS A 88 -13.09 -20.22 -17.17
C LYS A 88 -14.52 -20.24 -17.72
N ILE A 89 -15.44 -19.50 -17.12
CA ILE A 89 -16.84 -19.41 -17.55
C ILE A 89 -16.98 -18.54 -18.79
N ARG A 90 -16.33 -17.36 -18.78
CA ARG A 90 -16.49 -16.33 -19.80
C ARG A 90 -15.53 -16.51 -20.99
N ARG A 91 -14.46 -17.30 -20.83
CA ARG A 91 -13.39 -17.51 -21.83
C ARG A 91 -12.74 -16.21 -22.31
N ILE A 92 -12.58 -15.23 -21.41
CA ILE A 92 -11.90 -13.95 -21.67
C ILE A 92 -10.49 -13.95 -21.07
N PRO A 93 -9.50 -13.26 -21.67
CA PRO A 93 -8.18 -13.14 -21.09
C PRO A 93 -8.18 -12.51 -19.70
N LEU A 94 -7.28 -12.99 -18.82
CA LEU A 94 -7.07 -12.49 -17.47
C LEU A 94 -5.67 -11.92 -17.31
N VAL A 95 -5.60 -10.63 -17.01
CA VAL A 95 -4.40 -9.94 -16.56
C VAL A 95 -4.48 -9.75 -15.05
N TYR A 96 -3.50 -10.31 -14.34
CA TYR A 96 -3.44 -10.26 -12.87
C TYR A 96 -2.37 -9.29 -12.41
N SER A 97 -2.77 -8.19 -11.76
CA SER A 97 -1.85 -7.19 -11.20
C SER A 97 -1.49 -7.56 -9.76
N LEU A 98 -0.26 -8.04 -9.56
CA LEU A 98 0.27 -8.50 -8.29
C LEU A 98 0.89 -7.35 -7.51
N GLN A 99 0.13 -6.79 -6.58
CA GLN A 99 0.54 -5.67 -5.72
C GLN A 99 1.03 -6.11 -4.34
N ASP A 100 0.79 -7.39 -3.98
CA ASP A 100 1.19 -8.00 -2.71
C ASP A 100 1.34 -9.51 -2.91
N ILE A 101 2.45 -10.07 -2.46
CA ILE A 101 2.73 -11.51 -2.56
C ILE A 101 2.14 -12.22 -1.36
N PHE A 102 0.92 -12.66 -1.52
CA PHE A 102 0.24 -13.52 -0.55
C PHE A 102 0.54 -15.00 -0.90
N PRO A 103 0.83 -15.91 0.07
CA PRO A 103 0.76 -15.72 1.51
C PRO A 103 2.09 -15.30 2.17
N ASP A 104 3.12 -14.95 1.41
CA ASP A 104 4.44 -14.63 1.96
C ASP A 104 4.38 -13.39 2.86
N SER A 105 3.57 -12.39 2.50
CA SER A 105 3.30 -11.21 3.33
C SER A 105 2.66 -11.56 4.69
N LEU A 106 1.88 -12.63 4.79
CA LEU A 106 1.34 -13.10 6.08
C LEU A 106 2.44 -13.71 6.98
N VAL A 107 3.39 -14.41 6.38
CA VAL A 107 4.53 -14.95 7.14
C VAL A 107 5.34 -13.81 7.70
N GLY A 108 5.62 -12.86 6.87
CA GLY A 108 6.37 -11.71 7.22
C GLY A 108 5.75 -10.88 8.35
N THR A 109 4.43 -10.67 8.36
CA THR A 109 3.73 -9.97 9.46
C THR A 109 3.52 -10.84 10.71
N GLY A 110 3.99 -12.11 10.69
CA GLY A 110 3.81 -13.05 11.80
C GLY A 110 2.39 -13.62 11.93
N MET A 111 1.49 -13.34 10.99
CA MET A 111 0.11 -13.84 11.00
C MET A 111 0.01 -15.30 10.55
N ALA A 112 1.01 -15.82 9.84
CA ALA A 112 1.10 -17.22 9.44
C ALA A 112 2.51 -17.76 9.62
N LYS A 113 2.64 -19.07 9.83
CA LYS A 113 3.94 -19.76 9.78
C LYS A 113 4.12 -20.35 8.39
N LYS A 114 5.34 -20.22 7.80
CA LYS A 114 5.69 -20.86 6.52
C LYS A 114 5.48 -22.38 6.65
N GLY A 115 4.76 -22.97 5.69
CA GLY A 115 4.37 -24.39 5.73
C GLY A 115 3.16 -24.73 6.63
N GLY A 116 2.63 -23.78 7.41
CA GLY A 116 1.42 -23.97 8.20
C GLY A 116 0.14 -24.06 7.35
N ALA A 117 -0.98 -24.46 7.95
CA ALA A 117 -2.25 -24.67 7.22
C ALA A 117 -2.71 -23.42 6.45
N LEU A 118 -2.70 -22.23 7.09
CA LEU A 118 -3.08 -20.98 6.48
C LEU A 118 -2.18 -20.63 5.28
N TRP A 119 -0.88 -20.83 5.42
CA TRP A 119 0.08 -20.63 4.35
C TRP A 119 -0.17 -21.60 3.18
N LYS A 120 -0.41 -22.89 3.46
CA LYS A 120 -0.71 -23.88 2.41
C LYS A 120 -1.96 -23.53 1.63
N VAL A 121 -3.04 -23.14 2.31
CA VAL A 121 -4.29 -22.67 1.65
C VAL A 121 -4.01 -21.42 0.81
N GLY A 122 -3.25 -20.46 1.35
CA GLY A 122 -2.84 -19.26 0.61
C GLY A 122 -2.05 -19.61 -0.66
N ARG A 123 -1.11 -20.53 -0.58
CA ARG A 123 -0.34 -21.04 -1.73
C ARG A 123 -1.24 -21.71 -2.77
N MET A 124 -2.21 -22.51 -2.35
CA MET A 124 -3.17 -23.13 -3.30
C MET A 124 -3.97 -22.07 -4.07
N ILE A 125 -4.42 -21.01 -3.40
CA ILE A 125 -5.13 -19.88 -4.01
C ILE A 125 -4.23 -19.15 -4.99
N GLU A 126 -2.99 -18.84 -4.58
CA GLU A 126 -1.98 -18.18 -5.39
C GLU A 126 -1.64 -19.01 -6.63
N ASP A 127 -1.30 -20.29 -6.46
CA ASP A 127 -0.95 -21.20 -7.55
C ASP A 127 -2.10 -21.39 -8.54
N PHE A 128 -3.33 -21.45 -8.05
CA PHE A 128 -4.50 -21.52 -8.91
C PHE A 128 -4.67 -20.24 -9.73
N THR A 129 -4.44 -19.09 -9.12
CA THR A 129 -4.51 -17.78 -9.79
C THR A 129 -3.43 -17.67 -10.88
N TYR A 130 -2.16 -17.96 -10.54
CA TYR A 130 -1.03 -17.84 -11.46
C TYR A 130 -1.14 -18.78 -12.66
N ARG A 131 -1.59 -20.02 -12.44
CA ARG A 131 -1.82 -20.98 -13.54
C ARG A 131 -2.87 -20.48 -14.52
N ASN A 132 -3.92 -19.82 -14.04
CA ASN A 132 -5.05 -19.41 -14.86
C ASN A 132 -4.91 -17.96 -15.42
N ALA A 133 -4.00 -17.15 -14.92
CA ALA A 133 -3.70 -15.84 -15.51
C ALA A 133 -3.01 -16.00 -16.87
N ASP A 134 -3.36 -15.16 -17.85
CA ASP A 134 -2.67 -15.10 -19.14
C ASP A 134 -1.42 -14.22 -19.07
N ARG A 135 -1.51 -13.14 -18.29
CA ARG A 135 -0.40 -12.26 -17.95
C ARG A 135 -0.46 -11.90 -16.48
N ILE A 136 0.70 -11.72 -15.89
CA ILE A 136 0.87 -11.27 -14.50
C ILE A 136 1.74 -10.03 -14.53
N ILE A 137 1.19 -8.92 -14.06
CA ILE A 137 1.95 -7.69 -13.87
C ILE A 137 2.46 -7.70 -12.44
N VAL A 138 3.76 -7.51 -12.27
CA VAL A 138 4.42 -7.36 -10.97
C VAL A 138 5.00 -5.96 -10.85
N ILE A 139 5.21 -5.50 -9.61
CA ILE A 139 5.60 -4.11 -9.32
C ILE A 139 7.10 -3.93 -9.10
N SER A 140 7.89 -5.01 -9.21
CA SER A 140 9.34 -4.99 -9.06
C SER A 140 9.99 -6.24 -9.65
N GLU A 141 11.29 -6.21 -9.91
CA GLU A 141 12.06 -7.37 -10.31
C GLU A 141 12.14 -8.41 -9.17
N ASP A 142 12.12 -7.96 -7.90
CA ASP A 142 12.04 -8.87 -6.75
C ASP A 142 10.76 -9.71 -6.80
N PHE A 143 9.61 -9.08 -7.08
CA PHE A 143 8.34 -9.80 -7.25
C PHE A 143 8.41 -10.80 -8.40
N LYS A 144 9.02 -10.39 -9.53
CA LYS A 144 9.24 -11.29 -10.67
C LYS A 144 10.07 -12.50 -10.26
N ARG A 145 11.22 -12.28 -9.60
CA ARG A 145 12.09 -13.37 -9.09
C ARG A 145 11.33 -14.29 -8.14
N ASN A 146 10.55 -13.74 -7.22
CA ASN A 146 9.76 -14.50 -6.25
C ASN A 146 8.76 -15.45 -6.92
N ILE A 147 7.95 -14.94 -7.87
CA ILE A 147 6.92 -15.78 -8.51
C ILE A 147 7.52 -16.75 -9.54
N MET A 148 8.64 -16.41 -10.18
CA MET A 148 9.41 -17.34 -11.02
C MET A 148 9.94 -18.52 -10.18
N ALA A 149 10.47 -18.27 -8.99
CA ALA A 149 10.90 -19.32 -8.04
C ALA A 149 9.72 -20.23 -7.61
N LYS A 150 8.48 -19.75 -7.73
CA LYS A 150 7.24 -20.52 -7.50
C LYS A 150 6.75 -21.27 -8.74
N GLY A 151 7.51 -21.24 -9.84
CA GLY A 151 7.21 -21.97 -11.08
C GLY A 151 6.35 -21.22 -12.09
N VAL A 152 6.17 -19.91 -11.96
CA VAL A 152 5.51 -19.10 -12.98
C VAL A 152 6.47 -18.87 -14.15
N PRO A 153 6.08 -19.19 -15.39
CA PRO A 153 6.93 -18.94 -16.55
C PRO A 153 7.21 -17.45 -16.76
N GLU A 154 8.46 -17.09 -17.04
CA GLU A 154 8.85 -15.69 -17.27
C GLU A 154 8.02 -15.03 -18.36
N SER A 155 7.69 -15.77 -19.44
CA SER A 155 6.87 -15.28 -20.54
C SER A 155 5.47 -14.79 -20.16
N LYS A 156 4.99 -15.11 -18.95
CA LYS A 156 3.72 -14.62 -18.41
C LYS A 156 3.87 -13.35 -17.57
N ILE A 157 5.10 -12.96 -17.22
CA ILE A 157 5.36 -11.92 -16.21
C ILE A 157 5.84 -10.64 -16.91
N GLU A 158 5.22 -9.53 -16.57
CA GLU A 158 5.62 -8.20 -16.97
C GLU A 158 5.92 -7.36 -15.72
N VAL A 159 7.06 -6.68 -15.69
CA VAL A 159 7.40 -5.76 -14.61
C VAL A 159 6.91 -4.36 -14.99
N ILE A 160 5.95 -3.85 -14.23
CA ILE A 160 5.44 -2.49 -14.36
C ILE A 160 5.44 -1.89 -12.96
N TYR A 161 6.39 -1.02 -12.70
CA TYR A 161 6.49 -0.31 -11.42
C TYR A 161 5.25 0.54 -11.15
N ASN A 162 4.91 0.71 -9.88
CA ASN A 162 3.86 1.63 -9.49
C ASN A 162 4.24 3.06 -9.92
N TRP A 163 3.25 3.86 -10.20
CA TRP A 163 3.39 5.22 -10.69
C TRP A 163 2.93 6.23 -9.64
N VAL A 164 3.28 7.46 -9.84
CA VAL A 164 2.82 8.62 -9.07
C VAL A 164 2.24 9.65 -10.03
N ASP A 165 1.27 10.42 -9.57
CA ASP A 165 0.81 11.61 -10.29
C ASP A 165 1.75 12.77 -9.98
N GLU A 166 2.70 13.00 -10.87
CA GLU A 166 3.72 14.03 -10.77
C GLU A 166 3.17 15.46 -10.89
N THR A 167 1.91 15.59 -11.33
CA THR A 167 1.23 16.89 -11.34
C THR A 167 0.51 17.17 -10.03
N ALA A 168 0.14 16.14 -9.30
CA ALA A 168 -0.52 16.24 -8.00
C ALA A 168 0.49 16.29 -6.84
N ILE A 169 1.65 15.64 -6.99
CA ILE A 169 2.71 15.64 -5.97
C ILE A 169 3.93 16.36 -6.55
N ILE A 170 4.15 17.56 -6.05
CA ILE A 170 5.19 18.49 -6.52
C ILE A 170 6.08 18.96 -5.35
N PRO A 171 7.30 19.39 -5.63
CA PRO A 171 8.13 20.06 -4.62
C PRO A 171 7.48 21.34 -4.11
N ILE A 172 7.49 21.56 -2.80
CA ILE A 172 7.02 22.81 -2.17
C ILE A 172 8.23 23.49 -1.52
N PRO A 173 8.56 24.72 -1.92
CA PRO A 173 9.65 25.48 -1.27
C PRO A 173 9.44 25.60 0.23
N ARG A 174 10.51 25.51 1.00
CA ARG A 174 10.46 25.48 2.48
C ARG A 174 9.73 26.70 3.06
N ASN A 175 9.99 27.89 2.52
CA ASN A 175 9.36 29.15 2.93
C ASN A 175 7.88 29.27 2.54
N GLU A 176 7.40 28.40 1.61
CA GLU A 176 6.00 28.37 1.16
C GLU A 176 5.23 27.21 1.79
N ASN A 177 5.93 26.30 2.48
CA ASN A 177 5.31 25.11 3.06
C ASN A 177 4.53 25.45 4.35
N PRO A 178 3.19 25.42 4.34
CA PRO A 178 2.38 25.87 5.47
C PRO A 178 2.54 24.99 6.71
N LEU A 179 3.04 23.76 6.56
CA LEU A 179 3.18 22.82 7.67
C LEU A 179 4.29 23.24 8.65
N PHE A 180 5.26 24.08 8.23
CA PHE A 180 6.22 24.65 9.17
C PHE A 180 5.52 25.51 10.24
N ALA A 181 4.63 26.39 9.82
CA ALA A 181 3.85 27.21 10.75
C ALA A 181 2.81 26.38 11.51
N GLU A 182 2.09 25.46 10.83
CA GLU A 182 1.05 24.61 11.41
C GLU A 182 1.58 23.78 12.59
N PHE A 183 2.81 23.26 12.49
CA PHE A 183 3.42 22.40 13.53
C PHE A 183 4.51 23.11 14.36
N GLY A 184 4.70 24.40 14.21
CA GLY A 184 5.72 25.17 14.93
C GLY A 184 7.12 24.62 14.70
N LEU A 185 7.48 24.40 13.43
CA LEU A 185 8.78 23.86 13.03
C LEU A 185 9.74 24.99 12.67
N ASP A 186 11.00 24.85 13.09
CA ASP A 186 12.07 25.80 12.74
C ASP A 186 12.61 25.49 11.34
N GLN A 187 12.51 26.45 10.41
CA GLN A 187 12.96 26.27 9.03
C GLN A 187 14.49 26.11 8.88
N ASN A 188 15.26 26.37 9.92
CA ASN A 188 16.73 26.25 9.91
C ASN A 188 17.21 24.85 10.34
N LYS A 189 16.30 23.94 10.76
CA LYS A 189 16.66 22.58 11.17
C LYS A 189 16.66 21.62 9.99
N PHE A 190 17.46 20.55 10.12
CA PHE A 190 17.45 19.41 9.21
C PHE A 190 16.36 18.42 9.62
N TYR A 191 15.46 18.11 8.71
CA TYR A 191 14.32 17.22 8.99
C TYR A 191 14.44 15.88 8.31
N VAL A 192 14.34 14.82 9.10
CA VAL A 192 14.16 13.43 8.67
C VAL A 192 12.68 13.09 8.77
N VAL A 193 12.02 12.91 7.64
CA VAL A 193 10.56 12.69 7.60
C VAL A 193 10.21 11.24 7.31
N TYR A 194 9.26 10.70 8.05
CA TYR A 194 8.56 9.47 7.73
C TYR A 194 7.05 9.75 7.67
N ALA A 195 6.37 9.29 6.63
CA ALA A 195 4.92 9.40 6.54
C ALA A 195 4.26 8.10 6.06
N GLY A 196 3.20 7.68 6.74
CA GLY A 196 2.40 6.55 6.33
C GLY A 196 1.99 5.58 7.43
N ASN A 197 1.81 4.31 7.05
CA ASN A 197 1.44 3.24 7.97
C ASN A 197 2.57 2.96 8.97
N LEU A 198 2.23 2.82 10.25
CA LEU A 198 3.17 2.50 11.34
C LEU A 198 3.02 1.03 11.77
N GLY A 199 2.77 0.13 10.81
CA GLY A 199 2.63 -1.29 11.07
C GLY A 199 3.97 -2.01 11.28
N SER A 200 3.90 -3.27 11.72
CA SER A 200 5.08 -4.08 12.06
C SER A 200 6.05 -4.33 10.91
N ALA A 201 5.58 -4.24 9.66
CA ALA A 201 6.43 -4.42 8.47
C ALA A 201 7.31 -3.21 8.16
N GLN A 202 6.99 -2.03 8.72
CA GLN A 202 7.67 -0.77 8.41
C GLN A 202 8.89 -0.47 9.29
N ASN A 203 9.15 -1.29 10.31
CA ASN A 203 10.32 -1.13 11.21
C ASN A 203 10.52 0.30 11.73
N ILE A 204 9.48 0.86 12.36
CA ILE A 204 9.52 2.23 12.88
C ILE A 204 10.55 2.39 14.01
N ASP A 205 10.90 1.31 14.69
CA ASP A 205 11.92 1.32 15.75
C ASP A 205 13.26 1.87 15.29
N ILE A 206 13.63 1.67 14.02
CA ILE A 206 14.88 2.21 13.48
C ILE A 206 14.94 3.76 13.52
N LEU A 207 13.78 4.42 13.41
CA LEU A 207 13.71 5.88 13.51
C LEU A 207 13.93 6.36 14.95
N LEU A 208 13.42 5.60 15.94
CA LEU A 208 13.64 5.89 17.36
C LEU A 208 15.12 5.68 17.70
N GLU A 209 15.72 4.61 17.22
CA GLU A 209 17.14 4.32 17.42
C GLU A 209 18.04 5.38 16.78
N ALA A 210 17.74 5.80 15.54
CA ALA A 210 18.46 6.86 14.87
C ALA A 210 18.31 8.21 15.60
N ALA A 211 17.10 8.54 16.05
CA ALA A 211 16.87 9.74 16.83
C ALA A 211 17.64 9.72 18.16
N ASN A 212 17.74 8.55 18.81
CA ASN A 212 18.53 8.39 20.02
C ASN A 212 20.02 8.57 19.80
N LEU A 213 20.55 8.03 18.70
CA LEU A 213 21.96 8.19 18.34
C LEU A 213 22.32 9.64 17.99
N LEU A 214 21.35 10.43 17.55
CA LEU A 214 21.52 11.82 17.12
C LEU A 214 20.91 12.83 18.11
N HIS A 215 20.59 12.41 19.35
CA HIS A 215 19.88 13.26 20.31
C HIS A 215 20.68 14.51 20.73
N ASP A 216 22.02 14.41 20.76
CA ASP A 216 22.91 15.54 21.08
C ASP A 216 23.03 16.57 19.94
N ASN A 217 22.60 16.21 18.73
CA ASN A 217 22.60 17.13 17.60
C ASN A 217 21.25 17.86 17.51
N SER A 218 21.19 19.05 18.08
CA SER A 218 19.98 19.86 18.09
C SER A 218 19.46 20.26 16.70
N ASP A 219 20.31 20.19 15.66
CA ASP A 219 19.95 20.62 14.30
C ASP A 219 19.18 19.56 13.52
N ILE A 220 19.24 18.29 13.95
CA ILE A 220 18.54 17.20 13.29
C ILE A 220 17.25 16.86 14.05
N GLN A 221 16.12 16.89 13.34
CA GLN A 221 14.80 16.62 13.88
C GLN A 221 14.10 15.52 13.09
N PHE A 222 13.42 14.62 13.78
CA PHE A 222 12.65 13.53 13.17
C PHE A 222 11.14 13.82 13.24
N LEU A 223 10.46 13.72 12.11
CA LEU A 223 9.01 13.91 12.00
C LEU A 223 8.36 12.62 11.52
N VAL A 224 7.47 12.05 12.32
CA VAL A 224 6.77 10.79 11.99
C VAL A 224 5.28 11.06 11.86
N PHE A 225 4.79 11.07 10.62
CA PHE A 225 3.36 11.22 10.32
C PHE A 225 2.68 9.86 10.26
N GLY A 226 1.68 9.64 11.10
CA GLY A 226 0.97 8.37 11.15
C GLY A 226 -0.40 8.46 11.84
N ALA A 227 -1.17 7.37 11.74
CA ALA A 227 -2.44 7.28 12.44
C ALA A 227 -2.20 7.17 13.95
N GLU A 228 -2.90 7.98 14.75
CA GLU A 228 -2.73 8.11 16.22
C GLU A 228 -2.67 6.75 16.93
N LYS A 229 -3.65 5.87 16.70
CA LYS A 229 -3.69 4.53 17.31
C LYS A 229 -2.48 3.65 16.99
N GLN A 230 -1.83 3.87 15.85
CA GLN A 230 -0.64 3.13 15.47
C GLN A 230 0.63 3.79 16.03
N ALA A 231 0.62 5.09 16.24
CA ALA A 231 1.72 5.86 16.79
C ALA A 231 1.88 5.67 18.31
N GLU A 232 0.80 5.40 19.03
CA GLU A 232 0.76 5.33 20.50
C GLU A 232 1.85 4.46 21.14
N PRO A 233 2.14 3.22 20.68
CA PRO A 233 3.23 2.42 21.23
C PRO A 233 4.61 3.06 21.02
N TYR A 234 4.82 3.69 19.86
CA TYR A 234 6.09 4.35 19.53
C TYR A 234 6.26 5.67 20.29
N ILE A 235 5.17 6.42 20.50
CA ILE A 235 5.17 7.63 21.35
C ILE A 235 5.57 7.27 22.78
N THR A 236 5.01 6.18 23.32
CA THR A 236 5.37 5.70 24.66
C THR A 236 6.86 5.33 24.73
N LYS A 237 7.36 4.59 23.74
CA LYS A 237 8.77 4.21 23.67
C LYS A 237 9.70 5.43 23.54
N ALA A 238 9.35 6.40 22.70
CA ALA A 238 10.11 7.63 22.53
C ALA A 238 10.20 8.45 23.84
N LYS A 239 9.11 8.50 24.62
CA LYS A 239 9.08 9.13 25.94
C LYS A 239 10.02 8.42 26.94
N HIS A 240 10.01 7.08 26.97
CA HIS A 240 10.92 6.31 27.80
C HIS A 240 12.40 6.52 27.43
N MET A 241 12.68 6.72 26.15
CA MET A 241 14.01 7.05 25.64
C MET A 241 14.37 8.53 25.77
N GLN A 242 13.45 9.37 26.26
CA GLN A 242 13.63 10.82 26.42
C GLN A 242 14.00 11.57 25.13
N LEU A 243 13.47 11.11 23.98
CA LEU A 243 13.77 11.70 22.68
C LEU A 243 13.09 13.07 22.52
N SER A 244 13.87 14.15 22.59
CA SER A 244 13.40 15.54 22.37
C SER A 244 13.43 15.94 20.88
N ASN A 245 14.22 15.23 20.07
CA ASN A 245 14.43 15.49 18.64
C ASN A 245 13.50 14.68 17.73
N LEU A 246 12.45 14.04 18.27
CA LEU A 246 11.48 13.27 17.50
C LEU A 246 10.05 13.69 17.84
N LYS A 247 9.26 14.02 16.80
CA LYS A 247 7.84 14.39 16.92
C LYS A 247 6.96 13.44 16.15
N PHE A 248 5.89 12.95 16.79
CA PHE A 248 4.80 12.26 16.09
C PHE A 248 3.70 13.25 15.74
N LEU A 249 3.31 13.25 14.47
CA LEU A 249 2.35 14.18 13.89
C LEU A 249 1.18 13.41 13.27
N PRO A 250 -0.03 14.00 13.22
CA PRO A 250 -1.20 13.33 12.65
C PRO A 250 -1.01 13.09 11.16
N LEU A 251 -1.52 11.93 10.70
CA LEU A 251 -1.54 11.61 9.29
C LEU A 251 -2.29 12.70 8.52
N GLN A 252 -1.65 13.27 7.52
CA GLN A 252 -2.21 14.32 6.71
C GLN A 252 -3.09 13.76 5.57
N PRO A 253 -4.09 14.52 5.10
CA PRO A 253 -4.87 14.17 3.92
C PRO A 253 -3.99 14.15 2.66
N TYR A 254 -4.46 13.44 1.61
CA TYR A 254 -3.68 13.24 0.38
C TYR A 254 -3.28 14.55 -0.29
N GLU A 255 -4.11 15.58 -0.21
CA GLU A 255 -3.88 16.92 -0.79
C GLU A 255 -2.68 17.64 -0.16
N LYS A 256 -2.26 17.22 1.05
CA LYS A 256 -1.10 17.77 1.76
C LYS A 256 0.17 16.90 1.61
N VAL A 257 0.15 15.83 0.80
CA VAL A 257 1.29 14.90 0.67
C VAL A 257 2.55 15.61 0.16
N SER A 258 2.41 16.53 -0.81
CA SER A 258 3.51 17.39 -1.27
C SER A 258 4.15 18.16 -0.11
N CYS A 259 3.33 18.82 0.71
CA CYS A 259 3.81 19.58 1.86
C CYS A 259 4.51 18.66 2.88
N VAL A 260 3.96 17.48 3.15
CA VAL A 260 4.52 16.52 4.12
C VAL A 260 5.93 16.09 3.72
N TYR A 261 6.12 15.65 2.47
CA TYR A 261 7.45 15.21 2.04
C TYR A 261 8.42 16.37 1.84
N SER A 262 7.94 17.52 1.37
CA SER A 262 8.76 18.74 1.25
C SER A 262 9.12 19.42 2.59
N LEU A 263 8.67 18.90 3.75
CA LEU A 263 9.23 19.28 5.05
C LEU A 263 10.64 18.70 5.24
N GLY A 264 10.90 17.52 4.68
CA GLY A 264 12.11 16.77 4.89
C GLY A 264 13.26 17.20 3.99
N ASP A 265 14.45 17.27 4.55
CA ASP A 265 15.70 17.25 3.78
C ASP A 265 15.93 15.82 3.27
N VAL A 266 15.51 14.82 4.06
CA VAL A 266 15.40 13.42 3.65
C VAL A 266 14.07 12.82 4.13
N ALA A 267 13.54 11.87 3.37
CA ALA A 267 12.39 11.09 3.79
C ALA A 267 12.73 9.59 3.84
N VAL A 268 12.31 8.94 4.93
CA VAL A 268 12.68 7.55 5.21
C VAL A 268 11.65 6.58 4.64
N VAL A 269 12.16 5.60 3.91
CA VAL A 269 11.41 4.42 3.49
C VAL A 269 12.03 3.21 4.16
N SER A 270 11.37 2.66 5.16
CA SER A 270 11.89 1.54 5.96
C SER A 270 11.04 0.29 5.80
N CYS A 271 11.72 -0.85 5.88
CA CYS A 271 11.13 -2.17 5.84
C CYS A 271 11.81 -3.05 6.90
N LYS A 272 11.05 -3.95 7.50
CA LYS A 272 11.60 -4.93 8.41
C LYS A 272 12.51 -5.90 7.65
N GLN A 273 13.62 -6.28 8.24
CA GLN A 273 14.56 -7.24 7.67
C GLN A 273 13.85 -8.55 7.24
N GLY A 274 14.20 -9.05 6.06
CA GLY A 274 13.60 -10.23 5.43
C GLY A 274 12.28 -9.98 4.72
N PHE A 275 11.91 -8.71 4.48
CA PHE A 275 10.70 -8.34 3.74
C PHE A 275 10.97 -7.57 2.45
N GLY A 276 12.22 -7.19 2.23
CA GLY A 276 12.58 -6.32 1.13
C GLY A 276 12.19 -6.89 -0.24
N ASP A 277 12.29 -8.21 -0.42
CA ASP A 277 11.98 -8.93 -1.66
C ASP A 277 10.47 -9.13 -1.94
N ILE A 278 9.62 -8.82 -0.98
CA ILE A 278 8.15 -8.90 -1.09
C ILE A 278 7.46 -7.57 -0.82
N ALA A 279 8.22 -6.48 -0.79
CA ALA A 279 7.71 -5.14 -0.53
C ALA A 279 8.29 -4.13 -1.53
N MET A 280 7.41 -3.33 -2.14
CA MET A 280 7.79 -2.17 -2.94
C MET A 280 6.94 -0.97 -2.52
N PRO A 281 7.40 -0.17 -1.55
CA PRO A 281 6.61 0.89 -0.95
C PRO A 281 6.31 2.02 -1.96
N SER A 282 5.04 2.22 -2.28
CA SER A 282 4.60 3.27 -3.22
C SER A 282 4.93 4.70 -2.76
N LYS A 283 5.18 4.91 -1.47
CA LYS A 283 5.62 6.22 -0.94
C LYS A 283 6.95 6.69 -1.54
N THR A 284 7.81 5.76 -1.97
CA THR A 284 9.09 6.08 -2.63
C THR A 284 8.89 7.03 -3.80
N TRP A 285 7.93 6.71 -4.67
CA TRP A 285 7.61 7.55 -5.83
C TRP A 285 7.08 8.93 -5.44
N SER A 286 6.25 8.98 -4.40
CA SER A 286 5.72 10.25 -3.88
C SER A 286 6.80 11.14 -3.27
N ILE A 287 7.77 10.55 -2.57
CA ILE A 287 8.91 11.26 -1.99
C ILE A 287 9.78 11.84 -3.12
N MET A 288 10.11 11.03 -4.13
CA MET A 288 10.90 11.47 -5.27
C MET A 288 10.19 12.56 -6.06
N SER A 289 8.88 12.44 -6.28
CA SER A 289 8.06 13.44 -6.96
C SER A 289 8.00 14.78 -6.19
N ALA A 290 8.03 14.72 -4.86
CA ALA A 290 8.12 15.91 -4.01
C ALA A 290 9.54 16.53 -3.95
N GLY A 291 10.50 15.99 -4.72
CA GLY A 291 11.87 16.49 -4.77
C GLY A 291 12.70 16.22 -3.51
N THR A 292 12.24 15.33 -2.63
CA THR A 292 12.89 14.99 -1.37
C THR A 292 13.79 13.78 -1.53
N ALA A 293 14.99 13.80 -0.95
CA ALA A 293 15.92 12.67 -0.98
C ALA A 293 15.33 11.46 -0.22
N VAL A 294 15.45 10.26 -0.82
CA VAL A 294 14.98 9.01 -0.21
C VAL A 294 16.11 8.37 0.59
N LEU A 295 15.87 8.12 1.87
CA LEU A 295 16.73 7.30 2.72
C LEU A 295 16.07 5.92 2.91
N ALA A 296 16.54 4.92 2.19
CA ALA A 296 15.97 3.58 2.26
C ALA A 296 16.67 2.71 3.31
N SER A 297 15.88 2.09 4.19
CA SER A 297 16.33 1.05 5.11
C SER A 297 15.68 -0.28 4.72
N PHE A 298 16.36 -1.02 3.85
CA PHE A 298 15.89 -2.24 3.21
C PHE A 298 16.95 -3.34 3.21
N ASP A 299 16.53 -4.56 2.88
CA ASP A 299 17.46 -5.68 2.65
C ASP A 299 18.34 -5.39 1.43
N ARG A 300 19.60 -5.79 1.51
CA ARG A 300 20.56 -5.63 0.39
C ARG A 300 20.16 -6.49 -0.79
N GLY A 301 20.44 -6.02 -2.01
CA GLY A 301 20.17 -6.75 -3.25
C GLY A 301 18.70 -6.72 -3.68
N THR A 302 17.88 -5.90 -3.05
CA THR A 302 16.49 -5.65 -3.46
C THR A 302 16.40 -4.47 -4.42
N ASP A 303 15.30 -4.35 -5.14
CA ASP A 303 15.05 -3.26 -6.09
C ASP A 303 15.12 -1.85 -5.45
N MET A 304 14.94 -1.76 -4.13
CA MET A 304 15.09 -0.50 -3.41
C MET A 304 16.54 0.00 -3.32
N GLN A 305 17.53 -0.82 -3.70
CA GLN A 305 18.93 -0.43 -3.74
C GLN A 305 19.31 0.21 -5.10
N TYR A 306 18.55 -0.07 -6.15
CA TYR A 306 18.81 0.35 -7.54
C TYR A 306 17.81 1.40 -8.01
#